data_c5265df9baaf7ba6701fa661b6e314b6
#
_entry.id   c5265df9baaf7ba6701fa661b6e314b6
#
_cell.length_a   1.000
_cell.length_b   1.000
_cell.length_c   1.000
_cell.angle_alpha   90.00
_cell.angle_beta   90.00
_cell.angle_gamma   90.00
#
_symmetry.space_group_name_H-M   'P 1'
#
loop_
_entity.id
_entity.type
_entity.pdbx_description
1 polymer ?
#
loop_
_entity_poly.entity_id
_entity_poly.type
_entity_poly.pdbx_seq_one_letter_code
_entity_poly.pdbx_strand_id
1 'polypeptide(L)'
;MDAELFNSAISGNEINFDSNPKQLTAGGNSILHVAAKSGNAHTMTRVFARQPDLLYMTNSKGNTALHITASLGHSDMTEQLITFAKRQEVETKMELLRKQNLKQNTALHEAIRYDHYDIVKLLIQEDPELTLITNNAGESPLFLAVDRRFYKIARHITDTPGDHLPSYKGRKSKNALHAAVINRAKSGNYLELNLLKFSIPFLFFRRVLLNLDKVV
;
A
#
# COMPACT_ATOMS: atom_id res chain seq x y z
N MET A 1 -20.41 1.81 -17.26
CA MET A 1 -20.56 3.20 -16.77
C MET A 1 -20.78 4.06 -17.99
N ASP A 2 -21.86 4.80 -18.01
CA ASP A 2 -22.14 5.74 -19.10
C ASP A 2 -21.15 6.92 -19.10
N ALA A 3 -21.10 7.66 -20.21
CA ALA A 3 -20.12 8.74 -20.39
C ALA A 3 -20.40 9.94 -19.47
N GLU A 4 -21.66 10.22 -19.14
CA GLU A 4 -22.05 11.34 -18.28
C GLU A 4 -21.59 11.10 -16.86
N LEU A 5 -21.89 9.93 -16.28
CA LEU A 5 -21.45 9.53 -14.95
C LEU A 5 -19.91 9.48 -14.83
N PHE A 6 -19.25 8.99 -15.88
CA PHE A 6 -17.79 8.93 -15.94
C PHE A 6 -17.16 10.34 -15.95
N ASN A 7 -17.69 11.23 -16.79
CA ASN A 7 -17.21 12.61 -16.89
C ASN A 7 -17.47 13.40 -15.60
N SER A 8 -18.64 13.21 -14.98
CA SER A 8 -18.97 13.83 -13.69
C SER A 8 -18.02 13.36 -12.57
N ALA A 9 -17.64 12.07 -12.56
CA ALA A 9 -16.69 11.54 -11.60
C ALA A 9 -15.29 12.15 -11.74
N ILE A 10 -14.89 12.52 -12.95
CA ILE A 10 -13.59 13.15 -13.23
C ILE A 10 -13.63 14.64 -12.95
N SER A 11 -14.64 15.35 -13.48
CA SER A 11 -14.70 16.81 -13.41
C SER A 11 -15.16 17.37 -12.07
N GLY A 12 -15.81 16.54 -11.24
CA GLY A 12 -16.40 16.98 -9.97
C GLY A 12 -17.76 17.67 -10.14
N ASN A 13 -18.36 17.62 -11.33
CA ASN A 13 -19.68 18.14 -11.60
C ASN A 13 -20.75 17.36 -10.81
N GLU A 14 -22.00 17.85 -10.84
CA GLU A 14 -23.08 17.15 -10.18
C GLU A 14 -23.22 15.73 -10.73
N ILE A 15 -23.29 14.78 -9.79
CA ILE A 15 -23.49 13.36 -10.09
C ILE A 15 -24.96 13.09 -9.92
N ASN A 16 -25.62 12.69 -11.00
CA ASN A 16 -26.95 12.14 -10.92
C ASN A 16 -26.86 10.69 -10.41
N PHE A 17 -27.17 10.50 -9.12
CA PHE A 17 -27.18 9.17 -8.49
C PHE A 17 -28.43 8.35 -8.83
N ASP A 18 -29.43 8.94 -9.49
CA ASP A 18 -30.66 8.24 -9.90
C ASP A 18 -30.41 7.32 -11.12
N SER A 19 -29.37 7.63 -11.91
CA SER A 19 -28.83 6.70 -12.90
C SER A 19 -27.99 5.63 -12.19
N ASN A 20 -28.39 4.37 -12.27
CA ASN A 20 -27.81 3.18 -11.63
C ASN A 20 -26.35 3.36 -11.16
N PRO A 21 -26.11 3.65 -9.88
CA PRO A 21 -24.77 4.02 -9.36
C PRO A 21 -23.79 2.85 -9.29
N LYS A 22 -24.26 1.63 -9.52
CA LYS A 22 -23.43 0.41 -9.60
C LYS A 22 -22.85 0.15 -10.98
N GLN A 23 -22.99 1.10 -11.91
CA GLN A 23 -22.36 0.97 -13.22
C GLN A 23 -20.84 0.88 -13.11
N LEU A 24 -20.26 -0.07 -13.84
CA LEU A 24 -18.82 -0.28 -13.90
C LEU A 24 -18.28 0.10 -15.28
N THR A 25 -17.04 0.56 -15.31
CA THR A 25 -16.27 0.67 -16.57
C THR A 25 -15.89 -0.72 -17.08
N ALA A 26 -15.40 -0.83 -18.32
CA ALA A 26 -14.86 -2.07 -18.87
C ALA A 26 -13.76 -2.71 -18.01
N GLY A 27 -13.02 -1.91 -17.25
CA GLY A 27 -12.02 -2.37 -16.27
C GLY A 27 -12.59 -2.69 -14.89
N GLY A 28 -13.92 -2.78 -14.74
CA GLY A 28 -14.58 -3.06 -13.47
C GLY A 28 -14.50 -1.92 -12.45
N ASN A 29 -14.12 -0.70 -12.87
CA ASN A 29 -14.03 0.43 -11.95
C ASN A 29 -15.42 0.99 -11.65
N SER A 30 -15.77 1.09 -10.38
CA SER A 30 -16.91 1.86 -9.90
C SER A 30 -16.64 3.36 -10.00
N ILE A 31 -17.66 4.17 -9.75
CA ILE A 31 -17.52 5.64 -9.70
C ILE A 31 -16.46 6.07 -8.66
N LEU A 32 -16.36 5.35 -7.53
CA LEU A 32 -15.36 5.61 -6.51
C LEU A 32 -13.93 5.36 -7.01
N HIS A 33 -13.72 4.31 -7.81
CA HIS A 33 -12.43 4.04 -8.43
C HIS A 33 -12.05 5.12 -9.46
N VAL A 34 -13.04 5.63 -10.21
CA VAL A 34 -12.83 6.71 -11.18
C VAL A 34 -12.45 8.00 -10.45
N ALA A 35 -13.18 8.38 -9.40
CA ALA A 35 -12.84 9.53 -8.55
C ALA A 35 -11.44 9.39 -7.93
N ALA A 36 -11.10 8.19 -7.42
CA ALA A 36 -9.77 7.91 -6.88
C ALA A 36 -8.67 8.07 -7.93
N LYS A 37 -8.92 7.70 -9.18
CA LYS A 37 -7.97 7.86 -10.29
C LYS A 37 -7.78 9.31 -10.71
N SER A 38 -8.85 10.08 -10.75
CA SER A 38 -8.81 11.49 -11.18
C SER A 38 -8.28 12.45 -10.08
N GLY A 39 -8.11 11.97 -8.84
CA GLY A 39 -7.74 12.83 -7.72
C GLY A 39 -8.89 13.71 -7.22
N ASN A 40 -10.14 13.37 -7.57
CA ASN A 40 -11.29 14.20 -7.24
C ASN A 40 -11.88 13.85 -5.87
N ALA A 41 -11.34 14.49 -4.83
CA ALA A 41 -11.76 14.32 -3.45
C ALA A 41 -13.22 14.75 -3.20
N HIS A 42 -13.70 15.79 -3.91
CA HIS A 42 -15.07 16.25 -3.78
C HIS A 42 -16.08 15.18 -4.24
N THR A 43 -15.85 14.62 -5.43
CA THR A 43 -16.65 13.50 -5.93
C THR A 43 -16.63 12.33 -4.97
N MET A 44 -15.45 11.98 -4.45
CA MET A 44 -15.27 10.88 -3.52
C MET A 44 -16.13 11.06 -2.26
N THR A 45 -16.11 12.24 -1.64
CA THR A 45 -16.93 12.56 -0.45
C THR A 45 -18.41 12.42 -0.73
N ARG A 46 -18.87 12.89 -1.89
CA ARG A 46 -20.29 12.79 -2.30
C ARG A 46 -20.72 11.34 -2.53
N VAL A 47 -19.85 10.53 -3.11
CA VAL A 47 -20.10 9.10 -3.31
C VAL A 47 -20.24 8.38 -1.98
N PHE A 48 -19.36 8.63 -1.01
CA PHE A 48 -19.45 8.02 0.32
C PHE A 48 -20.76 8.33 1.04
N ALA A 49 -21.21 9.58 0.97
CA ALA A 49 -22.44 10.00 1.62
C ALA A 49 -23.67 9.22 1.12
N ARG A 50 -23.62 8.71 -0.11
CA ARG A 50 -24.74 8.03 -0.76
C ARG A 50 -24.57 6.52 -0.88
N GLN A 51 -23.33 6.05 -1.00
CA GLN A 51 -23.02 4.65 -1.32
C GLN A 51 -21.77 4.17 -0.59
N PRO A 52 -21.85 3.95 0.72
CA PRO A 52 -20.74 3.49 1.54
C PRO A 52 -20.18 2.13 1.09
N ASP A 53 -21.03 1.24 0.55
CA ASP A 53 -20.65 -0.09 0.09
C ASP A 53 -19.57 -0.07 -1.02
N LEU A 54 -19.47 1.02 -1.78
CA LEU A 54 -18.46 1.15 -2.83
C LEU A 54 -17.03 1.18 -2.28
N LEU A 55 -16.86 1.43 -0.98
CA LEU A 55 -15.56 1.44 -0.31
C LEU A 55 -14.81 0.12 -0.46
N TYR A 56 -15.54 -0.99 -0.40
CA TYR A 56 -14.97 -2.35 -0.44
C TYR A 56 -14.98 -2.98 -1.83
N MET A 57 -15.63 -2.33 -2.80
CA MET A 57 -15.65 -2.82 -4.17
C MET A 57 -14.25 -2.89 -4.75
N THR A 58 -14.00 -3.94 -5.52
CA THR A 58 -12.76 -4.13 -6.26
C THR A 58 -12.99 -4.07 -7.75
N ASN A 59 -12.03 -3.53 -8.49
CA ASN A 59 -12.02 -3.55 -9.94
C ASN A 59 -11.49 -4.90 -10.49
N SER A 60 -11.37 -5.02 -11.82
CA SER A 60 -10.85 -6.23 -12.50
C SER A 60 -9.42 -6.64 -12.09
N LYS A 61 -8.66 -5.76 -11.42
CA LYS A 61 -7.33 -6.06 -10.86
C LYS A 61 -7.39 -6.41 -9.36
N GLY A 62 -8.58 -6.46 -8.78
CA GLY A 62 -8.78 -6.62 -7.34
C GLY A 62 -8.45 -5.36 -6.51
N ASN A 63 -8.20 -4.22 -7.15
CA ASN A 63 -7.91 -2.99 -6.43
C ASN A 63 -9.19 -2.35 -5.88
N THR A 64 -9.17 -1.94 -4.62
CA THR A 64 -10.13 -0.98 -4.06
C THR A 64 -9.72 0.45 -4.42
N ALA A 65 -10.57 1.43 -4.13
CA ALA A 65 -10.22 2.84 -4.25
C ALA A 65 -8.98 3.20 -3.41
N LEU A 66 -8.78 2.57 -2.24
CA LEU A 66 -7.61 2.76 -1.39
C LEU A 66 -6.30 2.33 -2.07
N HIS A 67 -6.30 1.21 -2.80
CA HIS A 67 -5.13 0.80 -3.59
C HIS A 67 -4.78 1.83 -4.67
N ILE A 68 -5.80 2.42 -5.30
CA ILE A 68 -5.62 3.41 -6.36
C ILE A 68 -5.04 4.70 -5.80
N THR A 69 -5.66 5.27 -4.75
CA THR A 69 -5.15 6.50 -4.14
C THR A 69 -3.73 6.32 -3.60
N ALA A 70 -3.44 5.16 -3.00
CA ALA A 70 -2.12 4.82 -2.50
C ALA A 70 -1.07 4.70 -3.62
N SER A 71 -1.45 4.13 -4.78
CA SER A 71 -0.55 3.99 -5.93
C SER A 71 -0.28 5.29 -6.68
N LEU A 72 -1.21 6.26 -6.61
CA LEU A 72 -1.12 7.55 -7.29
C LEU A 72 -0.60 8.69 -6.40
N GLY A 73 -0.41 8.45 -5.10
CA GLY A 73 0.11 9.45 -4.18
C GLY A 73 -0.96 10.46 -3.69
N HIS A 74 -2.24 10.14 -3.81
CA HIS A 74 -3.33 11.01 -3.36
C HIS A 74 -3.51 10.90 -1.84
N SER A 75 -2.64 11.56 -1.06
CA SER A 75 -2.60 11.46 0.40
C SER A 75 -3.91 11.87 1.07
N ASP A 76 -4.47 13.03 0.68
CA ASP A 76 -5.71 13.56 1.26
C ASP A 76 -6.89 12.59 1.04
N MET A 77 -6.97 12.02 -0.16
CA MET A 77 -8.02 11.04 -0.49
C MET A 77 -7.82 9.73 0.26
N THR A 78 -6.56 9.30 0.44
CA THR A 78 -6.23 8.12 1.23
C THR A 78 -6.68 8.30 2.68
N GLU A 79 -6.40 9.46 3.29
CA GLU A 79 -6.83 9.80 4.64
C GLU A 79 -8.36 9.86 4.76
N GLN A 80 -9.05 10.45 3.78
CA GLN A 80 -10.51 10.49 3.75
C GLN A 80 -11.13 9.09 3.70
N LEU A 81 -10.60 8.17 2.85
CA LEU A 81 -11.06 6.77 2.77
C LEU A 81 -10.94 6.06 4.12
N ILE A 82 -9.79 6.21 4.79
CA ILE A 82 -9.53 5.61 6.09
C ILE A 82 -10.44 6.22 7.16
N THR A 83 -10.57 7.54 7.17
CA THR A 83 -11.43 8.25 8.13
C THR A 83 -12.89 7.84 7.97
N PHE A 84 -13.34 7.66 6.73
CA PHE A 84 -14.69 7.20 6.45
C PHE A 84 -14.92 5.76 6.96
N ALA A 85 -13.97 4.85 6.68
CA ALA A 85 -14.03 3.48 7.20
C ALA A 85 -14.05 3.43 8.74
N LYS A 86 -13.29 4.30 9.41
CA LYS A 86 -13.29 4.44 10.87
C LYS A 86 -14.64 4.81 11.46
N ARG A 87 -15.40 5.66 10.75
CA ARG A 87 -16.72 6.10 11.21
C ARG A 87 -17.78 4.99 11.12
N GLN A 88 -17.56 3.98 10.31
CA GLN A 88 -18.46 2.84 10.22
C GLN A 88 -18.22 1.92 11.43
N GLU A 89 -17.11 1.24 11.49
CA GLU A 89 -16.67 0.37 12.59
C GLU A 89 -15.18 0.13 12.51
N VAL A 90 -14.53 -0.26 13.63
CA VAL A 90 -13.08 -0.56 13.65
C VAL A 90 -12.74 -1.75 12.77
N GLU A 91 -13.57 -2.80 12.78
CA GLU A 91 -13.39 -4.00 11.95
C GLU A 91 -13.44 -3.67 10.46
N THR A 92 -14.37 -2.81 10.07
CA THR A 92 -14.55 -2.31 8.72
C THR A 92 -13.30 -1.59 8.21
N LYS A 93 -12.67 -0.79 9.08
CA LYS A 93 -11.40 -0.13 8.75
C LYS A 93 -10.28 -1.16 8.52
N MET A 94 -10.16 -2.15 9.41
CA MET A 94 -9.12 -3.17 9.30
C MET A 94 -9.31 -4.03 8.04
N GLU A 95 -10.55 -4.37 7.69
CA GLU A 95 -10.84 -5.06 6.44
C GLU A 95 -10.38 -4.25 5.23
N LEU A 96 -10.66 -2.95 5.17
CA LEU A 96 -10.23 -2.08 4.08
C LEU A 96 -8.70 -2.00 3.97
N LEU A 97 -8.01 -1.78 5.10
CA LEU A 97 -6.56 -1.61 5.13
C LEU A 97 -5.83 -2.89 4.72
N ARG A 98 -6.32 -4.06 5.18
CA ARG A 98 -5.72 -5.38 4.94
C ARG A 98 -6.19 -6.03 3.65
N LYS A 99 -7.14 -5.42 2.93
CA LYS A 99 -7.61 -5.93 1.63
C LYS A 99 -6.43 -6.10 0.68
N GLN A 100 -6.36 -7.26 0.04
CA GLN A 100 -5.33 -7.57 -0.95
C GLN A 100 -5.94 -7.61 -2.35
N ASN A 101 -5.22 -7.07 -3.33
CA ASN A 101 -5.60 -7.14 -4.74
C ASN A 101 -5.26 -8.51 -5.35
N LEU A 102 -5.47 -8.73 -6.66
CA LEU A 102 -5.15 -10.01 -7.32
C LEU A 102 -3.66 -10.39 -7.28
N LYS A 103 -2.76 -9.44 -7.00
CA LYS A 103 -1.34 -9.70 -6.73
C LYS A 103 -1.04 -9.89 -5.26
N GLN A 104 -2.08 -9.98 -4.43
CA GLN A 104 -1.99 -9.98 -2.97
C GLN A 104 -1.26 -8.76 -2.40
N ASN A 105 -1.18 -7.65 -3.14
CA ASN A 105 -0.69 -6.39 -2.59
C ASN A 105 -1.79 -5.74 -1.75
N THR A 106 -1.43 -5.21 -0.57
CA THR A 106 -2.24 -4.24 0.16
C THR A 106 -1.99 -2.83 -0.40
N ALA A 107 -2.77 -1.84 0.04
CA ALA A 107 -2.51 -0.44 -0.29
C ALA A 107 -1.10 0.02 0.15
N LEU A 108 -0.56 -0.52 1.25
CA LEU A 108 0.81 -0.26 1.69
C LEU A 108 1.84 -0.72 0.66
N HIS A 109 1.68 -1.91 0.07
CA HIS A 109 2.57 -2.39 -0.99
C HIS A 109 2.55 -1.46 -2.21
N GLU A 110 1.36 -0.97 -2.59
CA GLU A 110 1.22 -0.06 -3.73
C GLU A 110 1.85 1.32 -3.40
N ALA A 111 1.65 1.87 -2.21
CA ALA A 111 2.30 3.12 -1.79
C ALA A 111 3.83 3.02 -1.81
N ILE A 112 4.39 1.91 -1.30
CA ILE A 112 5.85 1.68 -1.34
C ILE A 112 6.35 1.53 -2.77
N ARG A 113 5.61 0.83 -3.63
CA ARG A 113 6.00 0.62 -5.03
C ARG A 113 6.30 1.92 -5.77
N TYR A 114 5.61 3.00 -5.42
CA TYR A 114 5.71 4.31 -6.08
C TYR A 114 6.32 5.40 -5.20
N ASP A 115 6.97 5.03 -4.07
CA ASP A 115 7.69 5.92 -3.15
C ASP A 115 6.81 7.01 -2.49
N HIS A 116 5.55 6.70 -2.21
CA HIS A 116 4.63 7.64 -1.57
C HIS A 116 4.77 7.58 -0.04
N TYR A 117 5.83 8.21 0.48
CA TYR A 117 6.21 8.13 1.90
C TYR A 117 5.11 8.56 2.87
N ASP A 118 4.39 9.65 2.57
CA ASP A 118 3.36 10.18 3.48
C ASP A 118 2.18 9.19 3.62
N ILE A 119 1.81 8.52 2.53
CA ILE A 119 0.80 7.47 2.55
C ILE A 119 1.30 6.24 3.30
N VAL A 120 2.56 5.86 3.11
CA VAL A 120 3.19 4.77 3.88
C VAL A 120 3.12 5.05 5.37
N LYS A 121 3.49 6.27 5.79
CA LYS A 121 3.42 6.70 7.18
C LYS A 121 1.99 6.61 7.73
N LEU A 122 1.02 7.14 6.99
CA LEU A 122 -0.38 7.12 7.36
C LEU A 122 -0.90 5.68 7.54
N LEU A 123 -0.66 4.80 6.56
CA LEU A 123 -1.13 3.42 6.60
C LEU A 123 -0.53 2.62 7.77
N ILE A 124 0.76 2.79 8.06
CA ILE A 124 1.43 2.14 9.18
C ILE A 124 0.94 2.68 10.53
N GLN A 125 0.64 3.97 10.64
CA GLN A 125 0.04 4.56 11.85
C GLN A 125 -1.37 4.01 12.12
N GLU A 126 -2.12 3.71 11.08
CA GLU A 126 -3.48 3.17 11.20
C GLU A 126 -3.53 1.67 11.48
N ASP A 127 -2.57 0.92 10.95
CA ASP A 127 -2.40 -0.52 11.21
C ASP A 127 -0.93 -0.95 11.03
N PRO A 128 -0.14 -0.99 12.12
CA PRO A 128 1.26 -1.42 12.07
C PRO A 128 1.45 -2.85 11.55
N GLU A 129 0.45 -3.73 11.72
CA GLU A 129 0.53 -5.12 11.25
C GLU A 129 0.52 -5.26 9.72
N LEU A 130 0.18 -4.20 8.98
CA LEU A 130 0.37 -4.18 7.53
C LEU A 130 1.81 -4.49 7.11
N THR A 131 2.79 -4.19 7.97
CA THR A 131 4.21 -4.49 7.74
C THR A 131 4.55 -5.98 7.75
N LEU A 132 3.63 -6.82 8.25
CA LEU A 132 3.77 -8.28 8.32
C LEU A 132 3.23 -8.99 7.08
N ILE A 133 2.32 -8.35 6.34
CA ILE A 133 1.62 -8.95 5.21
C ILE A 133 2.58 -9.05 4.02
N THR A 134 2.56 -10.21 3.35
CA THR A 134 3.33 -10.43 2.11
C THR A 134 2.40 -10.55 0.90
N ASN A 135 2.89 -10.14 -0.26
CA ASN A 135 2.18 -10.31 -1.52
C ASN A 135 2.38 -11.73 -2.11
N ASN A 136 1.79 -12.01 -3.30
CA ASN A 136 1.91 -13.33 -3.96
C ASN A 136 3.34 -13.68 -4.44
N ALA A 137 4.25 -12.72 -4.53
CA ALA A 137 5.66 -12.96 -4.79
C ALA A 137 6.46 -13.25 -3.50
N GLY A 138 5.79 -13.27 -2.33
CA GLY A 138 6.41 -13.41 -1.01
C GLY A 138 7.12 -12.14 -0.53
N GLU A 139 6.87 -11.00 -1.17
CA GLU A 139 7.52 -9.72 -0.83
C GLU A 139 6.78 -9.04 0.32
N SER A 140 7.50 -8.74 1.40
CA SER A 140 7.01 -7.88 2.48
C SER A 140 7.19 -6.40 2.14
N PRO A 141 6.48 -5.49 2.83
CA PRO A 141 6.69 -4.05 2.71
C PRO A 141 8.15 -3.63 2.90
N LEU A 142 8.84 -4.17 3.91
CA LEU A 142 10.24 -3.87 4.15
C LEU A 142 11.14 -4.36 3.00
N PHE A 143 10.91 -5.58 2.49
CA PHE A 143 11.66 -6.10 1.36
C PHE A 143 11.51 -5.19 0.14
N LEU A 144 10.28 -4.77 -0.19
CA LEU A 144 10.02 -3.88 -1.32
C LEU A 144 10.73 -2.53 -1.18
N ALA A 145 10.71 -1.93 0.02
CA ALA A 145 11.36 -0.66 0.28
C ALA A 145 12.89 -0.76 0.09
N VAL A 146 13.51 -1.83 0.63
CA VAL A 146 14.95 -2.07 0.50
C VAL A 146 15.34 -2.42 -0.93
N ASP A 147 14.62 -3.31 -1.60
CA ASP A 147 14.89 -3.73 -2.98
C ASP A 147 14.83 -2.54 -3.97
N ARG A 148 13.95 -1.57 -3.70
CA ARG A 148 13.78 -0.33 -4.48
C ARG A 148 14.67 0.83 -4.02
N ARG A 149 15.44 0.64 -2.94
CA ARG A 149 16.30 1.67 -2.32
C ARG A 149 15.55 2.86 -1.74
N PHE A 150 14.29 2.68 -1.35
CA PHE A 150 13.50 3.68 -0.63
C PHE A 150 13.84 3.66 0.85
N TYR A 151 15.05 4.12 1.18
CA TYR A 151 15.63 3.99 2.53
C TYR A 151 14.86 4.74 3.61
N LYS A 152 14.26 5.88 3.25
CA LYS A 152 13.39 6.63 4.17
C LYS A 152 12.20 5.78 4.60
N ILE A 153 11.57 5.09 3.65
CA ILE A 153 10.46 4.16 3.91
C ILE A 153 10.95 2.96 4.71
N ALA A 154 12.06 2.33 4.30
CA ALA A 154 12.60 1.17 4.99
C ALA A 154 12.90 1.49 6.45
N ARG A 155 13.51 2.63 6.73
CA ARG A 155 13.79 3.11 8.08
C ARG A 155 12.50 3.32 8.87
N HIS A 156 11.51 3.98 8.28
CA HIS A 156 10.24 4.20 8.96
C HIS A 156 9.57 2.87 9.37
N ILE A 157 9.59 1.87 8.48
CA ILE A 157 9.04 0.53 8.78
C ILE A 157 9.80 -0.13 9.93
N THR A 158 11.14 -0.02 9.99
CA THR A 158 11.95 -0.63 11.05
C THR A 158 11.89 0.10 12.39
N ASP A 159 11.69 1.41 12.37
CA ASP A 159 11.62 2.26 13.55
C ASP A 159 10.20 2.35 14.15
N THR A 160 9.20 1.80 13.45
CA THR A 160 7.82 1.81 13.92
C THR A 160 7.67 0.94 15.17
N PRO A 161 7.21 1.50 16.29
CA PRO A 161 6.92 0.73 17.49
C PRO A 161 5.76 -0.24 17.22
N GLY A 162 5.91 -1.47 17.62
CA GLY A 162 4.87 -2.49 17.52
C GLY A 162 5.22 -3.74 18.32
N ASP A 163 4.23 -4.57 18.59
CA ASP A 163 4.42 -5.83 19.33
C ASP A 163 5.18 -6.86 18.50
N HIS A 164 5.28 -6.64 17.19
CA HIS A 164 5.92 -7.55 16.26
C HIS A 164 6.95 -6.85 15.39
N LEU A 165 8.06 -7.54 15.14
CA LEU A 165 9.05 -7.08 14.16
C LEU A 165 8.44 -7.16 12.74
N PRO A 166 8.73 -6.18 11.85
CA PRO A 166 8.26 -6.21 10.48
C PRO A 166 8.74 -7.48 9.76
N SER A 167 7.96 -7.95 8.79
CA SER A 167 8.35 -9.12 8.00
C SER A 167 9.53 -8.79 7.09
N TYR A 168 10.56 -9.62 7.15
CA TYR A 168 11.74 -9.53 6.26
C TYR A 168 11.60 -10.37 4.99
N LYS A 169 10.49 -11.09 4.81
CA LYS A 169 10.29 -12.00 3.67
C LYS A 169 10.39 -11.28 2.33
N GLY A 170 10.95 -11.96 1.35
CA GLY A 170 11.10 -11.46 -0.01
C GLY A 170 11.05 -12.58 -1.05
N ARG A 171 11.09 -12.20 -2.32
CA ARG A 171 10.94 -13.11 -3.45
C ARG A 171 12.15 -14.05 -3.66
N LYS A 172 11.90 -15.23 -4.24
CA LYS A 172 12.96 -16.20 -4.66
C LYS A 172 13.91 -16.55 -3.51
N SER A 173 13.38 -16.87 -2.33
CA SER A 173 14.14 -17.19 -1.13
C SER A 173 15.06 -16.08 -0.61
N LYS A 174 15.02 -14.88 -1.21
CA LYS A 174 15.70 -13.68 -0.68
C LYS A 174 14.87 -13.04 0.42
N ASN A 175 15.52 -12.30 1.28
CA ASN A 175 14.88 -11.46 2.28
C ASN A 175 15.40 -10.01 2.19
N ALA A 176 14.85 -9.10 2.97
CA ALA A 176 15.25 -7.70 2.96
C ALA A 176 16.76 -7.48 3.17
N LEU A 177 17.40 -8.34 3.96
CA LEU A 177 18.82 -8.28 4.22
C LEU A 177 19.66 -8.68 2.99
N HIS A 178 19.24 -9.74 2.27
CA HIS A 178 19.86 -10.09 1.00
C HIS A 178 19.78 -8.95 -0.02
N ALA A 179 18.60 -8.28 -0.10
CA ALA A 179 18.43 -7.13 -0.98
C ALA A 179 19.37 -5.96 -0.60
N ALA A 180 19.52 -5.68 0.70
CA ALA A 180 20.42 -4.64 1.18
C ALA A 180 21.89 -4.92 0.82
N VAL A 181 22.35 -6.17 1.00
CA VAL A 181 23.71 -6.57 0.66
C VAL A 181 23.95 -6.47 -0.85
N ILE A 182 23.02 -6.93 -1.68
CA ILE A 182 23.13 -6.84 -3.15
C ILE A 182 23.15 -5.37 -3.61
N ASN A 183 22.30 -4.54 -3.02
CA ASN A 183 22.24 -3.11 -3.36
C ASN A 183 23.55 -2.41 -2.98
N ARG A 184 24.13 -2.74 -1.81
CA ARG A 184 25.44 -2.23 -1.38
C ARG A 184 26.54 -2.62 -2.36
N ALA A 185 26.61 -3.89 -2.75
CA ALA A 185 27.63 -4.38 -3.69
C ALA A 185 27.59 -3.62 -5.03
N LYS A 186 26.40 -3.15 -5.43
CA LYS A 186 26.19 -2.38 -6.66
C LYS A 186 26.49 -0.88 -6.52
N SER A 187 26.29 -0.30 -5.34
CA SER A 187 26.37 1.16 -5.13
C SER A 187 27.65 1.63 -4.43
N GLY A 188 28.38 0.72 -3.77
CA GLY A 188 29.54 1.06 -2.94
C GLY A 188 29.19 1.86 -1.65
N ASN A 189 27.90 2.05 -1.35
CA ASN A 189 27.46 2.91 -0.27
C ASN A 189 27.28 2.14 1.05
N TYR A 190 27.99 2.57 2.12
CA TYR A 190 27.96 1.93 3.43
C TYR A 190 26.69 2.23 4.28
N LEU A 191 25.91 3.23 3.91
CA LEU A 191 24.72 3.66 4.67
C LEU A 191 23.62 2.59 4.69
N GLU A 192 23.56 1.74 3.67
CA GLU A 192 22.50 0.74 3.50
C GLU A 192 22.49 -0.36 4.58
N LEU A 193 23.65 -0.75 5.11
CA LEU A 193 23.73 -1.73 6.19
C LEU A 193 23.43 -1.15 7.57
N ASN A 194 23.71 0.13 7.77
CA ASN A 194 23.45 0.77 9.05
C ASN A 194 21.95 0.90 9.35
N LEU A 195 21.10 1.03 8.33
CA LEU A 195 19.66 1.07 8.49
C LEU A 195 19.07 -0.23 9.04
N LEU A 196 19.70 -1.36 8.73
CA LEU A 196 19.22 -2.68 9.15
C LEU A 196 19.93 -3.20 10.41
N LYS A 197 21.08 -2.63 10.80
CA LYS A 197 21.84 -3.06 11.99
C LYS A 197 21.10 -2.84 13.32
N PHE A 198 20.31 -1.78 13.43
CA PHE A 198 19.63 -1.41 14.67
C PHE A 198 18.34 -2.20 14.92
N SER A 199 17.76 -2.80 13.87
CA SER A 199 16.46 -3.47 13.95
C SER A 199 16.54 -5.00 13.92
N ILE A 200 17.74 -5.57 13.75
CA ILE A 200 17.92 -7.02 13.66
C ILE A 200 18.61 -7.51 14.92
N PRO A 201 18.05 -8.51 15.65
CA PRO A 201 18.77 -9.17 16.72
C PRO A 201 20.12 -9.69 16.20
N PHE A 202 21.20 -9.39 16.91
CA PHE A 202 22.59 -9.72 16.55
C PHE A 202 22.80 -11.18 16.10
N LEU A 203 22.03 -12.11 16.66
CA LEU A 203 22.04 -13.53 16.31
C LEU A 203 21.52 -13.81 14.89
N PHE A 204 20.54 -13.05 14.43
CA PHE A 204 19.98 -13.20 13.07
C PHE A 204 20.94 -12.62 12.02
N PHE A 205 21.56 -11.49 12.32
CA PHE A 205 22.59 -10.87 11.48
C PHE A 205 23.77 -11.80 11.23
N ARG A 206 24.26 -12.46 12.29
CA ARG A 206 25.35 -13.45 12.21
C ARG A 206 24.98 -14.67 11.36
N ARG A 207 23.72 -15.16 11.47
CA ARG A 207 23.24 -16.31 10.71
C ARG A 207 23.10 -16.03 9.21
N VAL A 208 22.73 -14.80 8.84
CA VAL A 208 22.62 -14.38 7.44
C VAL A 208 23.99 -14.14 6.82
N LEU A 209 24.93 -13.54 7.55
CA LEU A 209 26.32 -13.39 7.10
C LEU A 209 27.01 -14.75 6.85
N LEU A 210 26.77 -15.73 7.73
CA LEU A 210 27.34 -17.08 7.59
C LEU A 210 26.75 -17.87 6.40
N ASN A 211 25.57 -17.50 5.93
CA ASN A 211 24.95 -18.12 4.73
C ASN A 211 25.33 -17.41 3.42
N LEU A 212 25.91 -16.22 3.47
CA LEU A 212 26.38 -15.50 2.28
C LEU A 212 27.63 -16.14 1.66
N ASP A 213 28.46 -16.82 2.46
CA ASP A 213 29.64 -17.57 1.98
C ASP A 213 29.29 -18.81 1.14
N LYS A 214 27.98 -19.17 1.08
CA LYS A 214 27.48 -20.32 0.29
C LYS A 214 26.79 -19.90 -1.04
N VAL A 215 26.78 -18.60 -1.38
CA VAL A 215 26.07 -18.04 -2.54
C VAL A 215 27.03 -17.31 -3.51
N VAL A 216 28.35 -17.43 -3.29
CA VAL A 216 29.38 -16.98 -4.25
C VAL A 216 29.88 -18.16 -5.07
#